data_ee0614e9aa8445a59f8a5dde30f5a9ef
#
_entry.id   ee0614e9aa8445a59f8a5dde30f5a9ef
#
_cell.length_a   1.000
_cell.length_b   1.000
_cell.length_c   1.000
_cell.angle_alpha   90.00
_cell.angle_beta   90.00
_cell.angle_gamma   90.00
#
_symmetry.space_group_name_H-M   'P 1'
#
loop_
_entity.id
_entity.type
_entity.pdbx_description
1 polymer ?
#
loop_
_entity_poly.entity_id
_entity_poly.type
_entity_poly.pdbx_seq_one_letter_code
_entity_poly.pdbx_strand_id
1 'polypeptide(L)' 'MTAAVRALGAIRDEAAVPSLMKALRHTVTRAEAAVSLTRFGSTVIAPLLAVLAHESDDNILYHVKDTLAKVGWRAGRV' A
#
# COMPACT_ATOMS: atom_id res chain seq x y z
N MET A 1 1.54 -9.76 -13.89
CA MET A 1 1.75 -8.73 -12.84
C MET A 1 0.76 -8.90 -11.70
N THR A 2 -0.52 -8.94 -12.00
CA THR A 2 -1.57 -9.04 -10.97
C THR A 2 -1.43 -10.28 -10.09
N ALA A 3 -1.19 -11.44 -10.68
CA ALA A 3 -1.03 -12.67 -9.91
C ALA A 3 0.19 -12.63 -9.00
N ALA A 4 1.28 -12.01 -9.45
CA ALA A 4 2.48 -11.87 -8.63
C ALA A 4 2.23 -10.95 -7.42
N VAL A 5 1.47 -9.87 -7.62
CA VAL A 5 1.11 -8.96 -6.54
C VAL A 5 0.26 -9.70 -5.49
N ARG A 6 -0.68 -10.51 -5.92
CA ARG A 6 -1.51 -11.30 -5.00
C ARG A 6 -0.68 -12.32 -4.22
N ALA A 7 0.24 -12.99 -4.89
CA ALA A 7 1.10 -13.98 -4.25
C ALA A 7 1.96 -13.34 -3.16
N LEU A 8 2.53 -12.17 -3.44
CA LEU A 8 3.35 -11.46 -2.46
C LEU A 8 2.52 -11.05 -1.24
N GLY A 9 1.30 -10.56 -1.47
CA GLY A 9 0.42 -10.18 -0.37
C GLY A 9 -0.01 -11.38 0.47
N ALA A 10 -0.25 -12.52 -0.17
CA ALA A 10 -0.68 -13.73 0.51
C ALA A 10 0.41 -14.30 1.43
N ILE A 11 1.67 -14.19 1.02
CA ILE A 11 2.81 -14.69 1.81
C ILE A 11 3.05 -13.82 3.04
N ARG A 12 2.67 -12.54 2.98
CA ARG A 12 2.90 -11.58 4.06
C ARG A 12 4.37 -11.45 4.44
N ASP A 13 5.23 -11.54 3.45
CA ASP A 13 6.66 -11.36 3.65
C ASP A 13 6.96 -9.86 3.58
N GLU A 14 7.50 -9.29 4.64
CA GLU A 14 7.82 -7.87 4.70
C GLU A 14 8.77 -7.43 3.58
N ALA A 15 9.60 -8.33 3.08
CA ALA A 15 10.46 -8.04 1.94
C ALA A 15 9.66 -7.74 0.67
N ALA A 16 8.39 -8.17 0.61
CA ALA A 16 7.52 -7.89 -0.52
C ALA A 16 6.98 -6.47 -0.50
N VAL A 17 7.03 -5.77 0.64
CA VAL A 17 6.46 -4.42 0.76
C VAL A 17 7.04 -3.46 -0.27
N PRO A 18 8.37 -3.37 -0.49
CA PRO A 18 8.90 -2.48 -1.52
C PRO A 18 8.35 -2.77 -2.92
N SER A 19 8.18 -4.05 -3.26
CA SER A 19 7.62 -4.44 -4.56
C SER A 19 6.16 -4.03 -4.68
N LEU A 20 5.38 -4.19 -3.61
CA LEU A 20 3.99 -3.77 -3.59
C LEU A 20 3.86 -2.25 -3.66
N MET A 21 4.77 -1.53 -3.03
CA MET A 21 4.80 -0.07 -3.12
C MET A 21 5.08 0.40 -4.55
N LYS A 22 5.95 -0.31 -5.28
CA LYS A 22 6.16 -0.04 -6.70
C LYS A 22 4.92 -0.32 -7.52
N ALA A 23 4.26 -1.45 -7.26
CA ALA A 23 3.04 -1.83 -7.97
C ALA A 23 1.92 -0.81 -7.74
N LEU A 24 1.91 -0.16 -6.59
CA LEU A 24 0.94 0.87 -6.26
C LEU A 24 1.03 2.07 -7.21
N ARG A 25 2.19 2.33 -7.78
CA ARG A 25 2.40 3.44 -8.72
C ARG A 25 1.90 3.15 -10.13
N HIS A 26 1.59 1.90 -10.46
CA HIS A 26 1.14 1.51 -11.79
C HIS A 26 -0.37 1.35 -11.83
N THR A 27 -1.00 1.99 -12.81
CA THR A 27 -2.47 2.00 -12.93
C THR A 27 -3.08 0.60 -12.90
N VAL A 28 -2.47 -0.33 -13.63
CA VAL A 28 -3.02 -1.69 -13.78
C VAL A 28 -2.98 -2.47 -12.47
N THR A 29 -1.91 -2.32 -11.69
CA THR A 29 -1.71 -3.13 -10.47
C THR A 29 -2.03 -2.38 -9.18
N ARG A 30 -2.41 -1.10 -9.29
CA ARG A 30 -2.60 -0.23 -8.13
C ARG A 30 -3.61 -0.77 -7.13
N ALA A 31 -4.80 -1.12 -7.59
CA ALA A 31 -5.86 -1.59 -6.70
C ALA A 31 -5.47 -2.90 -6.01
N GLU A 32 -4.85 -3.81 -6.75
CA GLU A 32 -4.41 -5.09 -6.19
C GLU A 32 -3.28 -4.90 -5.18
N ALA A 33 -2.35 -4.01 -5.48
CA ALA A 33 -1.28 -3.69 -4.54
C ALA A 33 -1.84 -3.11 -3.25
N ALA A 34 -2.84 -2.23 -3.34
CA ALA A 34 -3.47 -1.66 -2.16
C ALA A 34 -4.14 -2.74 -1.31
N VAL A 35 -4.85 -3.68 -1.94
CA VAL A 35 -5.47 -4.80 -1.23
C VAL A 35 -4.41 -5.66 -0.54
N SER A 36 -3.32 -5.98 -1.25
CA SER A 36 -2.24 -6.79 -0.68
C SER A 36 -1.57 -6.07 0.49
N LEU A 37 -1.32 -4.77 0.36
CA LEU A 37 -0.71 -3.98 1.43
C LEU A 37 -1.62 -3.95 2.68
N THR A 38 -2.92 -3.91 2.48
CA THR A 38 -3.87 -3.94 3.60
C THR A 38 -3.69 -5.19 4.46
N ARG A 39 -3.32 -6.31 3.85
CA ARG A 39 -3.11 -7.58 4.57
C ARG A 39 -1.90 -7.57 5.49
N PHE A 40 -0.95 -6.69 5.26
CA PHE A 40 0.22 -6.55 6.14
C PHE A 40 -0.12 -5.81 7.43
N GLY A 41 -1.24 -5.10 7.46
CA GLY A 41 -1.64 -4.39 8.66
C GLY A 41 -0.72 -3.21 8.97
N SER A 42 -0.42 -3.01 10.25
CA SER A 42 0.33 -1.83 10.69
C SER A 42 1.76 -1.74 10.15
N THR A 43 2.33 -2.83 9.67
CA THR A 43 3.71 -2.83 9.17
C THR A 43 3.90 -1.95 7.93
N VAL A 44 2.82 -1.67 7.19
CA VAL A 44 2.91 -0.84 5.99
C VAL A 44 2.62 0.64 6.27
N ILE A 45 2.29 1.01 7.49
CA ILE A 45 1.95 2.39 7.81
C ILE A 45 3.11 3.34 7.51
N ALA A 46 4.31 3.03 7.98
CA ALA A 46 5.47 3.90 7.77
C ALA A 46 5.79 4.11 6.28
N PRO A 47 5.91 3.06 5.45
CA PRO A 47 6.14 3.27 4.02
C PRO A 47 4.99 4.01 3.33
N LEU A 48 3.74 3.78 3.72
CA LEU A 48 2.61 4.49 3.13
C LEU A 48 2.63 5.97 3.52
N LEU A 49 2.98 6.30 4.75
CA LEU A 49 3.12 7.69 5.17
C LEU A 49 4.23 8.41 4.41
N ALA A 50 5.31 7.71 4.10
CA ALA A 50 6.38 8.27 3.29
C ALA A 50 5.88 8.63 1.89
N VAL A 51 5.08 7.76 1.28
CA VAL A 51 4.45 8.07 -0.02
C VAL A 51 3.53 9.27 0.11
N LEU A 52 2.71 9.29 1.16
CA LEU A 52 1.77 10.39 1.39
C LEU A 52 2.47 11.73 1.48
N ALA A 53 3.67 11.77 2.08
CA ALA A 53 4.43 12.99 2.25
C ALA A 53 5.05 13.52 0.96
N HIS A 54 5.34 12.65 0.01
CA HIS A 54 6.10 13.01 -1.19
C HIS A 54 5.33 12.87 -2.50
N GLU A 55 4.20 12.19 -2.51
CA GLU A 55 3.44 11.93 -3.72
C GLU A 55 2.45 13.05 -4.01
N SER A 56 2.34 13.42 -5.30
CA SER A 56 1.38 14.44 -5.75
C SER A 56 0.27 13.87 -6.63
N ASP A 57 0.39 12.62 -7.08
CA ASP A 57 -0.64 11.98 -7.91
C ASP A 57 -1.86 11.64 -7.05
N ASP A 58 -3.01 12.25 -7.36
CA ASP A 58 -4.22 12.08 -6.58
C ASP A 58 -4.72 10.63 -6.56
N ASN A 59 -4.53 9.89 -7.65
CA ASN A 59 -4.95 8.49 -7.71
C ASN A 59 -4.11 7.62 -6.78
N ILE A 60 -2.82 7.86 -6.72
CA ILE A 60 -1.93 7.15 -5.80
C ILE A 60 -2.29 7.53 -4.37
N LEU A 61 -2.47 8.82 -4.11
CA LEU A 61 -2.82 9.30 -2.78
C LEU A 61 -4.15 8.72 -2.30
N TYR A 62 -5.13 8.60 -3.19
CA TYR A 62 -6.40 7.99 -2.85
C TYR A 62 -6.22 6.57 -2.31
N HIS A 63 -5.45 5.75 -3.03
CA HIS A 63 -5.21 4.37 -2.61
C HIS A 63 -4.36 4.28 -1.34
N VAL A 64 -3.39 5.17 -1.18
CA VAL A 64 -2.58 5.23 0.03
C VAL A 64 -3.45 5.56 1.24
N LYS A 65 -4.29 6.59 1.14
CA LYS A 65 -5.17 6.99 2.23
C LYS A 65 -6.18 5.90 2.56
N ASP A 66 -6.75 5.27 1.53
CA ASP A 66 -7.70 4.19 1.70
C ASP A 66 -7.06 3.00 2.42
N THR A 67 -5.85 2.62 2.00
CA THR A 67 -5.13 1.52 2.62
C THR A 67 -4.78 1.84 4.07
N LEU A 68 -4.32 3.06 4.33
CA LEU A 68 -4.01 3.49 5.71
C LEU A 68 -5.25 3.38 6.60
N ALA A 69 -6.40 3.82 6.11
CA ALA A 69 -7.63 3.70 6.89
C ALA A 69 -7.99 2.25 7.19
N LYS A 70 -7.80 1.38 6.21
CA LYS A 70 -8.13 -0.05 6.35
C LYS A 70 -7.19 -0.78 7.31
N VAL A 71 -5.94 -0.34 7.43
CA VAL A 71 -5.01 -0.92 8.40
C VAL A 71 -5.09 -0.26 9.77
N GLY A 72 -6.02 0.66 9.96
CA GLY A 72 -6.31 1.24 11.27
C GLY A 72 -5.60 2.54 11.58
N TRP A 73 -4.84 3.09 10.65
CA TRP A 73 -4.19 4.39 10.88
C TRP A 73 -5.20 5.52 10.73
N ARG A 74 -5.11 6.51 11.61
CA ARG A 74 -5.98 7.69 11.56
C ARG A 74 -5.15 8.95 11.77
N ALA A 75 -5.37 9.95 10.90
CA ALA A 75 -4.70 11.23 11.03
C ALA A 75 -5.05 11.88 12.37
N GLY A 76 -4.06 12.47 13.02
CA GLY A 76 -4.25 13.12 14.31
C GLY A 76 -4.24 12.17 15.50
N ARG A 77 -4.11 10.88 15.27
CA ARG A 77 -4.04 9.88 16.30
C ARG A 77 -2.62 9.37 16.41
N VAL A 78 -1.98 9.64 17.47
CA VAL A 78 -0.59 9.27 17.66
C VAL A 78 -0.44 8.24 18.75
#